data_484abadd2592daca6da52669af29f025
#
_entry.id   484abadd2592daca6da52669af29f025
#
_cell.length_a   1.000
_cell.length_b   1.000
_cell.length_c   1.000
_cell.angle_alpha   90.00
_cell.angle_beta   90.00
_cell.angle_gamma   90.00
#
_symmetry.space_group_name_H-M   'P 1'
#
loop_
_entity.id
_entity.type
_entity.pdbx_description
1 polymer ?
#
loop_
_entity_poly.entity_id
_entity_poly.type
_entity_poly.pdbx_seq_one_letter_code
_entity_poly.pdbx_strand_id
1 'polypeptide(L)'
;TWTLQRHDPYPALAVDRHWSLVMANKSATGLLTGIGINIGDSMLDAALNSDALRNSIVNWPDVAHHILVRLRTESAYLGGDTILDAAADQLANEVQPTQEAETLPAIVPTIYRAGEIQLSLFSTIAQFGTAEDIALADLKIELMFPADDLTRNVFLAQNG
;
A
#
# COMPACT_ATOMS: atom_id res chain seq x y z
N THR A 1 -11.57 -12.77 -1.59
CA THR A 1 -12.58 -12.06 -0.77
C THR A 1 -12.63 -12.58 0.66
N TRP A 2 -12.72 -13.90 0.86
CA TRP A 2 -12.80 -14.48 2.21
C TRP A 2 -11.59 -14.10 3.07
N THR A 3 -10.38 -14.18 2.53
CA THR A 3 -9.16 -13.83 3.26
C THR A 3 -9.16 -12.36 3.67
N LEU A 4 -9.61 -11.47 2.77
CA LEU A 4 -9.65 -10.04 3.06
C LEU A 4 -10.69 -9.71 4.15
N GLN A 5 -11.86 -10.34 4.08
CA GLN A 5 -12.92 -10.14 5.08
C GLN A 5 -12.51 -10.62 6.46
N ARG A 6 -11.73 -11.70 6.54
CA ARG A 6 -11.23 -12.25 7.81
C ARG A 6 -10.22 -11.34 8.49
N HIS A 7 -9.65 -10.39 7.78
CA HIS A 7 -8.71 -9.43 8.35
C HIS A 7 -9.41 -8.25 9.05
N ASP A 8 -10.73 -8.07 8.86
CA ASP A 8 -11.46 -7.03 9.57
C ASP A 8 -11.19 -7.12 11.08
N PRO A 9 -11.05 -6.01 11.78
CA PRO A 9 -11.34 -4.62 11.41
C PRO A 9 -10.20 -3.87 10.71
N TYR A 10 -9.09 -4.51 10.42
CA TYR A 10 -7.94 -3.85 9.82
C TYR A 10 -8.02 -3.88 8.30
N PRO A 11 -7.45 -2.87 7.62
CA PRO A 11 -7.54 -2.80 6.17
C PRO A 11 -6.81 -3.96 5.48
N ALA A 12 -7.44 -4.50 4.45
CA ALA A 12 -6.84 -5.47 3.56
C ALA A 12 -7.30 -5.22 2.14
N LEU A 13 -6.38 -5.33 1.20
CA LEU A 13 -6.68 -5.12 -0.21
C LEU A 13 -5.88 -6.09 -1.08
N ALA A 14 -6.28 -6.23 -2.33
CA ALA A 14 -5.54 -7.00 -3.32
C ALA A 14 -5.33 -6.15 -4.56
N VAL A 15 -4.11 -6.21 -5.08
CA VAL A 15 -3.72 -5.53 -6.32
C VAL A 15 -3.17 -6.55 -7.31
N ASP A 16 -3.28 -6.24 -8.61
CA ASP A 16 -2.66 -7.05 -9.66
C ASP A 16 -1.16 -6.68 -9.80
N ARG A 17 -0.50 -7.26 -10.83
CA ARG A 17 0.94 -7.03 -11.02
C ARG A 17 1.29 -5.56 -11.25
N HIS A 18 0.39 -4.76 -11.76
CA HIS A 18 0.59 -3.33 -12.02
C HIS A 18 -0.09 -2.43 -11.00
N TRP A 19 -0.44 -3.00 -9.84
CA TRP A 19 -1.03 -2.29 -8.69
C TRP A 19 -2.42 -1.72 -8.95
N SER A 20 -3.17 -2.29 -9.89
CA SER A 20 -4.59 -1.97 -9.99
C SER A 20 -5.36 -2.62 -8.85
N LEU A 21 -6.22 -1.85 -8.21
CA LEU A 21 -6.98 -2.31 -7.05
C LEU A 21 -8.08 -3.28 -7.52
N VAL A 22 -7.96 -4.54 -7.13
CA VAL A 22 -8.89 -5.61 -7.55
C VAL A 22 -9.95 -5.86 -6.49
N MET A 23 -9.55 -5.88 -5.21
CA MET A 23 -10.44 -6.15 -4.08
C MET A 23 -9.99 -5.37 -2.87
N ALA A 24 -10.94 -5.05 -1.98
CA ALA A 24 -10.66 -4.41 -0.70
C ALA A 24 -11.72 -4.84 0.30
N ASN A 25 -11.35 -5.01 1.58
CA ASN A 25 -12.33 -5.22 2.60
C ASN A 25 -12.99 -3.88 2.99
N LYS A 26 -13.96 -3.93 3.89
CA LYS A 26 -14.71 -2.73 4.31
C LYS A 26 -13.80 -1.62 4.84
N SER A 27 -12.85 -2.00 5.66
CA SER A 27 -11.92 -1.06 6.30
C SER A 27 -11.01 -0.37 5.27
N ALA A 28 -10.43 -1.13 4.34
CA ALA A 28 -9.62 -0.58 3.26
C ALA A 28 -10.46 0.31 2.33
N THR A 29 -11.68 -0.11 2.00
CA THR A 29 -12.59 0.68 1.18
C THR A 29 -12.85 2.05 1.81
N GLY A 30 -13.07 2.09 3.13
CA GLY A 30 -13.27 3.34 3.85
C GLY A 30 -12.07 4.30 3.73
N LEU A 31 -10.87 3.79 3.92
CA LEU A 31 -9.65 4.60 3.76
C LEU A 31 -9.47 5.11 2.33
N LEU A 32 -9.61 4.23 1.36
CA LEU A 32 -9.32 4.55 -0.05
C LEU A 32 -10.38 5.46 -0.66
N THR A 33 -11.65 5.27 -0.35
CA THR A 33 -12.73 6.13 -0.83
C THR A 33 -12.55 7.55 -0.33
N GLY A 34 -12.06 7.73 0.90
CA GLY A 34 -11.79 9.04 1.47
C GLY A 34 -10.74 9.85 0.70
N ILE A 35 -9.88 9.19 -0.07
CA ILE A 35 -8.87 9.83 -0.91
C ILE A 35 -9.15 9.65 -2.41
N GLY A 36 -10.36 9.21 -2.77
CA GLY A 36 -10.80 9.14 -4.15
C GLY A 36 -10.36 7.90 -4.93
N ILE A 37 -9.95 6.83 -4.25
CA ILE A 37 -9.52 5.59 -4.90
C ILE A 37 -10.61 4.53 -4.78
N ASN A 38 -10.98 3.93 -5.91
CA ASN A 38 -12.02 2.91 -6.01
C ASN A 38 -11.50 1.63 -6.65
N ILE A 39 -12.29 0.56 -6.55
CA ILE A 39 -11.96 -0.71 -7.23
C ILE A 39 -11.81 -0.43 -8.73
N GLY A 40 -10.74 -0.95 -9.31
CA GLY A 40 -10.36 -0.75 -10.70
C GLY A 40 -9.34 0.36 -10.92
N ASP A 41 -9.18 1.26 -9.95
CA ASP A 41 -8.21 2.34 -10.06
C ASP A 41 -6.78 1.85 -9.87
N SER A 42 -5.83 2.55 -10.47
CA SER A 42 -4.42 2.25 -10.34
C SER A 42 -3.86 2.88 -9.07
N MET A 43 -3.43 2.02 -8.13
CA MET A 43 -2.71 2.47 -6.94
C MET A 43 -1.35 3.07 -7.33
N LEU A 44 -0.78 2.59 -8.44
CA LEU A 44 0.46 3.09 -8.98
C LEU A 44 0.32 4.53 -9.46
N ASP A 45 -0.71 4.80 -10.25
CA ASP A 45 -1.02 6.16 -10.71
C ASP A 45 -1.32 7.08 -9.52
N ALA A 46 -2.04 6.60 -8.52
CA ALA A 46 -2.31 7.37 -7.31
C ALA A 46 -1.02 7.75 -6.59
N ALA A 47 -0.09 6.82 -6.43
CA ALA A 47 1.20 7.10 -5.78
C ALA A 47 2.02 8.14 -6.55
N LEU A 48 1.93 8.15 -7.88
CA LEU A 48 2.71 9.05 -8.72
C LEU A 48 2.05 10.43 -8.88
N ASN A 49 0.73 10.49 -8.93
CA ASN A 49 0.03 11.68 -9.43
C ASN A 49 -1.08 12.21 -8.51
N SER A 50 -1.46 11.48 -7.44
CA SER A 50 -2.56 11.93 -6.57
C SER A 50 -2.06 12.81 -5.44
N ASP A 51 -2.39 14.10 -5.50
CA ASP A 51 -2.12 15.02 -4.40
C ASP A 51 -2.93 14.65 -3.16
N ALA A 52 -4.17 14.16 -3.33
CA ALA A 52 -5.00 13.72 -2.22
C ALA A 52 -4.34 12.58 -1.43
N LEU A 53 -3.77 11.59 -2.13
CA LEU A 53 -3.04 10.50 -1.47
C LEU A 53 -1.81 11.04 -0.74
N ARG A 54 -0.97 11.82 -1.40
CA ARG A 54 0.28 12.33 -0.84
C ARG A 54 0.03 13.23 0.37
N ASN A 55 -0.98 14.07 0.30
CA ASN A 55 -1.36 14.97 1.40
C ASN A 55 -1.97 14.22 2.58
N SER A 56 -2.53 13.03 2.36
CA SER A 56 -3.08 12.19 3.42
C SER A 56 -2.00 11.45 4.22
N ILE A 57 -0.77 11.38 3.70
CA ILE A 57 0.34 10.65 4.32
C ILE A 57 1.32 11.62 4.94
N VAL A 58 1.50 11.54 6.27
CA VAL A 58 2.37 12.42 7.05
C VAL A 58 3.84 12.24 6.67
N ASN A 59 4.28 10.98 6.54
CA ASN A 59 5.65 10.61 6.25
C ASN A 59 5.84 10.21 4.78
N TRP A 60 5.27 10.99 3.86
CA TRP A 60 5.34 10.68 2.44
C TRP A 60 6.75 10.42 1.90
N PRO A 61 7.80 11.20 2.25
CA PRO A 61 9.16 10.93 1.77
C PRO A 61 9.64 9.51 2.09
N ASP A 62 9.40 9.02 3.29
CA ASP A 62 9.77 7.65 3.69
C ASP A 62 8.95 6.60 2.94
N VAL A 63 7.65 6.84 2.80
CA VAL A 63 6.74 5.96 2.08
C VAL A 63 7.10 5.91 0.59
N ALA A 64 7.41 7.06 -0.01
CA ALA A 64 7.82 7.15 -1.41
C ALA A 64 9.09 6.34 -1.68
N HIS A 65 10.07 6.45 -0.79
CA HIS A 65 11.30 5.67 -0.89
C HIS A 65 11.01 4.16 -0.81
N HIS A 66 10.14 3.77 0.11
CA HIS A 66 9.74 2.38 0.29
C HIS A 66 9.00 1.84 -0.94
N ILE A 67 8.11 2.65 -1.53
CA ILE A 67 7.41 2.32 -2.77
C ILE A 67 8.43 2.14 -3.91
N LEU A 68 9.41 3.01 -4.01
CA LEU A 68 10.46 2.92 -5.04
C LEU A 68 11.21 1.59 -4.95
N VAL A 69 11.67 1.22 -3.75
CA VAL A 69 12.35 -0.06 -3.51
C VAL A 69 11.44 -1.23 -3.90
N ARG A 70 10.18 -1.18 -3.51
CA ARG A 70 9.20 -2.22 -3.82
C ARG A 70 8.99 -2.37 -5.34
N LEU A 71 8.85 -1.26 -6.07
CA LEU A 71 8.68 -1.28 -7.53
C LEU A 71 9.86 -1.96 -8.22
N ARG A 72 11.08 -1.62 -7.82
CA ARG A 72 12.28 -2.21 -8.41
C ARG A 72 12.41 -3.69 -8.07
N THR A 73 12.08 -4.07 -6.85
CA THR A 73 12.10 -5.47 -6.40
C THR A 73 11.07 -6.31 -7.17
N GLU A 74 9.85 -5.81 -7.31
CA GLU A 74 8.79 -6.52 -8.02
C GLU A 74 9.08 -6.64 -9.51
N SER A 75 9.63 -5.59 -10.13
CA SER A 75 10.05 -5.65 -11.53
C SER A 75 11.15 -6.68 -11.74
N ALA A 76 12.17 -6.70 -10.88
CA ALA A 76 13.25 -7.67 -10.95
C ALA A 76 12.74 -9.11 -10.80
N TYR A 77 11.79 -9.34 -9.89
CA TYR A 77 11.18 -10.66 -9.70
C TYR A 77 10.45 -11.15 -10.95
N LEU A 78 9.85 -10.23 -11.72
CA LEU A 78 9.17 -10.54 -12.98
C LEU A 78 10.12 -10.67 -14.19
N GLY A 79 11.42 -10.50 -13.98
CA GLY A 79 12.40 -10.51 -15.07
C GLY A 79 12.47 -9.18 -15.83
N GLY A 80 11.96 -8.12 -15.23
CA GLY A 80 11.85 -6.80 -15.84
C GLY A 80 10.42 -6.51 -16.29
N ASP A 81 9.85 -5.41 -15.81
CA ASP A 81 8.50 -4.97 -16.17
C ASP A 81 8.55 -3.49 -16.54
N THR A 82 8.18 -3.16 -17.79
CA THR A 82 8.31 -1.80 -18.30
C THR A 82 7.42 -0.80 -17.58
N ILE A 83 6.24 -1.22 -17.12
CA ILE A 83 5.30 -0.35 -16.40
C ILE A 83 5.83 -0.05 -15.01
N LEU A 84 6.30 -1.07 -14.27
CA LEU A 84 6.87 -0.89 -12.95
C LEU A 84 8.18 -0.10 -13.03
N ASP A 85 9.02 -0.35 -14.01
CA ASP A 85 10.27 0.38 -14.21
C ASP A 85 10.03 1.86 -14.52
N ALA A 86 9.07 2.17 -15.39
CA ALA A 86 8.73 3.56 -15.71
C ALA A 86 8.20 4.30 -14.47
N ALA A 87 7.37 3.65 -13.68
CA ALA A 87 6.86 4.21 -12.43
C ALA A 87 8.00 4.46 -11.43
N ALA A 88 8.91 3.50 -11.31
CA ALA A 88 10.08 3.64 -10.45
C ALA A 88 10.97 4.81 -10.88
N ASP A 89 11.21 4.95 -12.19
CA ASP A 89 12.02 6.06 -12.72
C ASP A 89 11.37 7.42 -12.44
N GLN A 90 10.06 7.53 -12.61
CA GLN A 90 9.33 8.75 -12.31
C GLN A 90 9.43 9.10 -10.82
N LEU A 91 9.22 8.12 -9.96
CA LEU A 91 9.27 8.33 -8.51
C LEU A 91 10.69 8.64 -8.05
N ALA A 92 11.70 8.02 -8.66
CA ALA A 92 13.11 8.26 -8.32
C ALA A 92 13.52 9.71 -8.52
N ASN A 93 12.92 10.42 -9.49
CA ASN A 93 13.20 11.84 -9.71
C ASN A 93 12.67 12.73 -8.59
N GLU A 94 11.70 12.25 -7.83
CA GLU A 94 11.09 13.00 -6.73
C GLU A 94 11.67 12.64 -5.36
N VAL A 95 12.24 11.44 -5.23
CA VAL A 95 12.83 10.97 -3.98
C VAL A 95 14.23 11.54 -3.84
N GLN A 96 14.45 12.31 -2.77
CA GLN A 96 15.79 12.84 -2.49
C GLN A 96 16.67 11.69 -2.00
N PRO A 97 17.90 11.54 -2.55
CA PRO A 97 18.85 10.59 -1.99
C PRO A 97 19.30 11.13 -0.63
N THR A 98 18.78 10.57 0.44
CA THR A 98 19.23 10.90 1.79
C THR A 98 20.18 9.81 2.27
N GLN A 99 21.21 10.21 3.02
CA GLN A 99 22.10 9.24 3.67
C GLN A 99 21.33 8.35 4.66
N GLU A 100 20.18 8.79 5.09
CA GLU A 100 19.28 8.05 5.98
C GLU A 100 18.59 6.88 5.27
N ALA A 101 18.53 6.89 3.93
CA ALA A 101 17.91 5.80 3.15
C ALA A 101 18.59 4.45 3.38
N GLU A 102 19.89 4.42 3.67
CA GLU A 102 20.62 3.19 3.97
C GLU A 102 20.31 2.63 5.37
N THR A 103 19.71 3.45 6.24
CA THR A 103 19.42 3.08 7.63
C THR A 103 17.94 2.92 7.92
N LEU A 104 17.07 2.99 6.89
CA LEU A 104 15.63 2.80 7.08
C LEU A 104 15.36 1.40 7.64
N PRO A 105 14.51 1.28 8.67
CA PRO A 105 14.13 -0.02 9.19
C PRO A 105 13.41 -0.85 8.12
N ALA A 106 13.46 -2.18 8.24
CA ALA A 106 12.81 -3.10 7.32
C ALA A 106 11.28 -2.87 7.25
N ILE A 107 10.71 -2.32 8.31
CA ILE A 107 9.29 -1.97 8.38
C ILE A 107 9.17 -0.47 8.53
N VAL A 108 8.56 0.17 7.53
CA VAL A 108 8.26 1.60 7.55
C VAL A 108 6.75 1.74 7.61
N PRO A 109 6.20 2.23 8.74
CA PRO A 109 4.76 2.45 8.81
C PRO A 109 4.36 3.63 7.91
N THR A 110 3.17 3.53 7.33
CA THR A 110 2.53 4.65 6.66
C THR A 110 1.66 5.37 7.67
N ILE A 111 1.87 6.66 7.84
CA ILE A 111 1.14 7.48 8.81
C ILE A 111 0.12 8.32 8.07
N TYR A 112 -1.17 7.98 8.24
CA TYR A 112 -2.28 8.68 7.59
C TYR A 112 -2.87 9.75 8.49
N ARG A 113 -3.26 10.88 7.89
CA ARG A 113 -4.05 11.90 8.57
C ARG A 113 -5.52 11.51 8.57
N ALA A 114 -6.13 11.46 9.73
CA ALA A 114 -7.56 11.21 9.90
C ALA A 114 -8.13 12.30 10.82
N GLY A 115 -8.47 13.47 10.22
CA GLY A 115 -8.84 14.64 11.00
C GLY A 115 -7.67 15.14 11.85
N GLU A 116 -7.85 15.19 13.16
CA GLU A 116 -6.82 15.63 14.11
C GLU A 116 -5.92 14.49 14.60
N ILE A 117 -6.25 13.24 14.26
CA ILE A 117 -5.47 12.08 14.67
C ILE A 117 -4.63 11.54 13.51
N GLN A 118 -3.60 10.78 13.86
CA GLN A 118 -2.74 10.10 12.90
C GLN A 118 -2.90 8.60 13.09
N LEU A 119 -3.13 7.89 11.97
CA LEU A 119 -3.24 6.43 11.96
C LEU A 119 -1.96 5.86 11.39
N SER A 120 -1.27 5.05 12.17
CA SER A 120 0.00 4.45 11.78
C SER A 120 -0.22 2.96 11.46
N LEU A 121 0.00 2.61 10.18
CA LEU A 121 -0.23 1.26 9.68
C LEU A 121 1.02 0.74 8.98
N PHE A 122 1.38 -0.51 9.23
CA PHE A 122 2.37 -1.21 8.44
C PHE A 122 1.70 -2.35 7.68
N SER A 123 2.31 -2.76 6.57
CA SER A 123 1.73 -3.78 5.68
C SER A 123 2.62 -5.01 5.61
N THR A 124 1.98 -6.17 5.51
CA THR A 124 2.62 -7.38 4.99
C THR A 124 2.00 -7.73 3.65
N ILE A 125 2.80 -8.32 2.78
CA ILE A 125 2.35 -8.69 1.45
C ILE A 125 2.35 -10.21 1.34
N ALA A 126 1.19 -10.78 0.99
CA ALA A 126 1.01 -12.20 0.79
C ALA A 126 0.72 -12.49 -0.70
N GLN A 127 1.24 -13.61 -1.18
CA GLN A 127 0.98 -14.11 -2.52
C GLN A 127 0.42 -15.52 -2.43
N PHE A 128 -0.41 -15.90 -3.41
CA PHE A 128 -0.93 -17.26 -3.50
C PHE A 128 0.15 -18.17 -4.11
N GLY A 129 0.93 -18.84 -3.25
CA GLY A 129 2.06 -19.67 -3.67
C GLY A 129 1.69 -20.97 -4.40
N THR A 130 0.43 -21.43 -4.28
CA THR A 130 -0.06 -22.66 -4.88
C THR A 130 -1.28 -22.45 -5.76
N ALA A 131 -1.46 -21.23 -6.29
CA ALA A 131 -2.62 -20.93 -7.12
C ALA A 131 -2.56 -21.71 -8.43
N GLU A 132 -3.57 -22.55 -8.67
CA GLU A 132 -3.76 -23.24 -9.96
C GLU A 132 -4.30 -22.29 -11.02
N ASP A 133 -4.95 -21.20 -10.57
CA ASP A 133 -5.47 -20.15 -11.45
C ASP A 133 -4.40 -19.08 -11.64
N ILE A 134 -4.00 -18.86 -12.90
CA ILE A 134 -2.98 -17.87 -13.27
C ILE A 134 -3.39 -16.45 -12.83
N ALA A 135 -4.68 -16.13 -12.90
CA ALA A 135 -5.17 -14.82 -12.48
C ALA A 135 -4.94 -14.56 -10.99
N LEU A 136 -5.08 -15.60 -10.14
CA LEU A 136 -4.81 -15.49 -8.71
C LEU A 136 -3.32 -15.43 -8.41
N ALA A 137 -2.48 -16.07 -9.23
CA ALA A 137 -1.03 -16.07 -9.05
C ALA A 137 -0.41 -14.67 -9.18
N ASP A 138 -1.05 -13.79 -9.96
CA ASP A 138 -0.58 -12.40 -10.15
C ASP A 138 -1.10 -11.44 -9.08
N LEU A 139 -2.02 -11.87 -8.22
CA LEU A 139 -2.55 -11.02 -7.17
C LEU A 139 -1.62 -10.97 -5.96
N LYS A 140 -1.45 -9.77 -5.42
CA LYS A 140 -0.77 -9.53 -4.16
C LYS A 140 -1.79 -9.03 -3.15
N ILE A 141 -1.81 -9.68 -2.00
CA ILE A 141 -2.68 -9.28 -0.89
C ILE A 141 -1.84 -8.45 0.08
N GLU A 142 -2.30 -7.25 0.34
CA GLU A 142 -1.70 -6.36 1.31
C GLU A 142 -2.57 -6.35 2.57
N LEU A 143 -2.00 -6.84 3.67
CA LEU A 143 -2.64 -6.87 4.97
C LEU A 143 -2.02 -5.78 5.83
N MET A 144 -2.83 -4.84 6.28
CA MET A 144 -2.36 -3.74 7.12
C MET A 144 -2.61 -4.03 8.58
N PHE A 145 -1.65 -3.63 9.41
CA PHE A 145 -1.69 -3.82 10.86
C PHE A 145 -1.44 -2.49 11.56
N PRO A 146 -2.09 -2.25 12.71
CA PRO A 146 -1.81 -1.03 13.47
C PRO A 146 -0.39 -1.09 14.04
N ALA A 147 0.34 0.02 13.88
CA ALA A 147 1.69 0.15 14.41
C ALA A 147 1.72 0.70 15.85
N ASP A 148 0.58 1.20 16.35
CA ASP A 148 0.44 1.72 17.71
C ASP A 148 -0.95 1.44 18.28
N ASP A 149 -1.09 1.63 19.59
CA ASP A 149 -2.34 1.33 20.29
C ASP A 149 -3.47 2.29 19.92
N LEU A 150 -3.17 3.55 19.64
CA LEU A 150 -4.16 4.54 19.22
C LEU A 150 -4.83 4.10 17.92
N THR A 151 -4.04 3.72 16.94
CA THR A 151 -4.52 3.21 15.64
C THR A 151 -5.35 1.95 15.81
N ARG A 152 -4.85 1.01 16.60
CA ARG A 152 -5.57 -0.23 16.93
C ARG A 152 -6.95 0.06 17.51
N ASN A 153 -7.01 0.96 18.50
CA ASN A 153 -8.24 1.28 19.18
C ASN A 153 -9.25 1.96 18.25
N VAL A 154 -8.80 2.80 17.32
CA VAL A 154 -9.67 3.44 16.33
C VAL A 154 -10.36 2.38 15.45
N PHE A 155 -9.62 1.41 14.93
CA PHE A 155 -10.20 0.37 14.09
C PHE A 155 -11.12 -0.57 14.88
N LEU A 156 -10.78 -0.90 16.12
CA LEU A 156 -11.64 -1.72 16.97
C LEU A 156 -12.95 -1.01 17.30
N ALA A 157 -12.94 0.29 17.53
CA ALA A 157 -14.13 1.06 17.85
C ALA A 157 -15.11 1.17 16.68
N GLN A 158 -14.63 1.16 15.44
CA GLN A 158 -15.47 1.25 14.24
C GLN A 158 -16.31 -0.01 14.00
N ASN A 159 -15.96 -1.12 14.63
CA ASN A 159 -16.64 -2.41 14.47
C ASN A 159 -17.39 -2.87 15.73
N GLY A 160 -17.53 -1.97 16.66
CA GLY A 160 -18.31 -2.22 17.87
C GLY A 160 -19.78 -1.89 17.71
#